data_015d973c5aa0209b9679fcfaa512c721
#
_entry.id   015d973c5aa0209b9679fcfaa512c721
#
_cell.length_a   1.000
_cell.length_b   1.000
_cell.length_c   1.000
_cell.angle_alpha   90.00
_cell.angle_beta   90.00
_cell.angle_gamma   90.00
#
_symmetry.space_group_name_H-M   'P 1'
#
loop_
_entity.id
_entity.type
_entity.pdbx_description
1 polymer ?
#
loop_
_entity_poly.entity_id
_entity_poly.type
_entity_poly.pdbx_seq_one_letter_code
_entity_poly.pdbx_strand_id
1 'polypeptide(L)'
;MSLAYAHEPEAEPRRAHVIVVGNQKGGAGKSTVAMHVIVALMRMGRRTGVLDLDVRQRSLTRYIENRARWIAARGAHLPSPQILELQESALRSMDEAEAEEDAAFRAALKRLAETCDFIVIDSPGGDSYLARLAHSWADTLITPL
;
A
#
# COMPACT_ATOMS: atom_id res chain seq x y z
N MET A 1 27.02 -43.23 -15.93
CA MET A 1 27.01 -41.77 -16.10
C MET A 1 25.80 -41.25 -15.38
N SER A 2 26.03 -40.66 -14.21
CA SER A 2 24.95 -40.05 -13.43
C SER A 2 24.85 -38.60 -13.85
N LEU A 3 23.77 -38.22 -14.53
CA LEU A 3 23.43 -36.83 -14.77
C LEU A 3 22.98 -36.22 -13.44
N ALA A 4 23.87 -35.47 -12.79
CA ALA A 4 23.50 -34.62 -11.69
C ALA A 4 22.53 -33.55 -12.25
N TYR A 5 21.24 -33.68 -11.92
CA TYR A 5 20.29 -32.60 -12.06
C TYR A 5 20.76 -31.46 -11.16
N ALA A 6 21.32 -30.43 -11.79
CA ALA A 6 21.51 -29.17 -11.11
C ALA A 6 20.13 -28.69 -10.68
N HIS A 7 19.87 -28.72 -9.39
CA HIS A 7 18.72 -28.05 -8.78
C HIS A 7 18.92 -26.55 -9.08
N GLU A 8 18.20 -26.02 -10.07
CA GLU A 8 18.04 -24.57 -10.19
C GLU A 8 17.37 -24.15 -8.87
N PRO A 9 17.94 -23.16 -8.16
CA PRO A 9 17.27 -22.66 -6.97
C PRO A 9 15.90 -22.15 -7.40
N GLU A 10 14.84 -22.73 -6.84
CA GLU A 10 13.48 -22.18 -6.99
C GLU A 10 13.59 -20.71 -6.62
N ALA A 11 13.31 -19.82 -7.59
CA ALA A 11 13.29 -18.40 -7.35
C ALA A 11 12.30 -18.15 -6.21
N GLU A 12 12.78 -17.58 -5.11
CA GLU A 12 11.90 -17.19 -4.01
C GLU A 12 10.73 -16.40 -4.57
N PRO A 13 9.49 -16.66 -4.11
CA PRO A 13 8.33 -15.95 -4.61
C PRO A 13 8.59 -14.44 -4.47
N ARG A 14 8.54 -13.72 -5.57
CA ARG A 14 8.78 -12.27 -5.61
C ARG A 14 7.85 -11.59 -4.62
N ARG A 15 8.39 -11.15 -3.51
CA ARG A 15 7.69 -10.36 -2.53
C ARG A 15 7.59 -8.91 -3.04
N ALA A 16 6.39 -8.34 -3.03
CA ALA A 16 6.23 -6.91 -3.31
C ALA A 16 6.98 -6.07 -2.27
N HIS A 17 7.66 -5.03 -2.71
CA HIS A 17 8.34 -4.09 -1.81
C HIS A 17 7.33 -3.13 -1.18
N VAL A 18 7.28 -3.08 0.13
CA VAL A 18 6.32 -2.27 0.90
C VAL A 18 6.95 -0.92 1.28
N ILE A 19 6.36 0.15 0.77
CA ILE A 19 6.74 1.53 1.10
C ILE A 19 5.64 2.14 1.96
N VAL A 20 5.98 2.53 3.19
CA VAL A 20 5.04 3.19 4.09
C VAL A 20 5.35 4.68 4.16
N VAL A 21 4.35 5.51 3.94
CA VAL A 21 4.43 6.96 4.16
C VAL A 21 3.71 7.27 5.47
N GLY A 22 4.46 7.67 6.47
CA GLY A 22 3.96 7.85 7.82
C GLY A 22 4.51 9.10 8.49
N ASN A 23 3.67 9.73 9.33
CA ASN A 23 4.07 10.81 10.21
C ASN A 23 3.10 10.85 11.41
N GLN A 24 3.62 11.16 12.58
CA GLN A 24 2.80 11.33 13.79
C GLN A 24 1.90 12.56 13.75
N LYS A 25 2.27 13.56 12.94
CA LYS A 25 1.47 14.80 12.79
C LYS A 25 0.61 14.74 11.54
N GLY A 26 -0.68 15.02 11.66
CA GLY A 26 -1.56 15.28 10.52
C GLY A 26 -1.13 16.53 9.74
N GLY A 27 -1.42 16.59 8.44
CA GLY A 27 -1.17 17.76 7.61
C GLY A 27 0.27 17.94 7.13
N ALA A 28 1.16 16.98 7.32
CA ALA A 28 2.55 17.04 6.86
C ALA A 28 2.78 16.71 5.37
N GLY A 29 1.72 16.59 4.58
CA GLY A 29 1.82 16.27 3.16
C GLY A 29 2.01 14.78 2.86
N LYS A 30 1.68 13.88 3.78
CA LYS A 30 1.84 12.42 3.61
C LYS A 30 1.17 11.90 2.33
N SER A 31 -0.12 12.18 2.16
CA SER A 31 -0.87 11.71 1.00
C SER A 31 -0.36 12.30 -0.31
N THR A 32 0.13 13.55 -0.28
CA THR A 32 0.78 14.19 -1.43
C THR A 32 2.08 13.46 -1.79
N VAL A 33 2.93 13.17 -0.81
CA VAL A 33 4.18 12.41 -1.02
C VAL A 33 3.86 11.02 -1.52
N ALA A 34 2.90 10.32 -0.90
CA ALA A 34 2.48 8.99 -1.33
C ALA A 34 2.03 8.99 -2.79
N MET A 35 1.21 9.97 -3.20
CA MET A 35 0.75 10.09 -4.59
C MET A 35 1.90 10.30 -5.58
N HIS A 36 2.89 11.13 -5.23
CA HIS A 36 4.07 11.33 -6.07
C HIS A 36 4.91 10.06 -6.21
N VAL A 37 5.11 9.32 -5.12
CA VAL A 37 5.81 8.03 -5.16
C VAL A 37 5.07 7.02 -6.05
N ILE A 38 3.75 6.91 -5.91
CA ILE A 38 2.91 6.03 -6.74
C ILE A 38 3.06 6.36 -8.22
N VAL A 39 2.93 7.65 -8.59
CA VAL A 39 3.05 8.08 -9.99
C VAL A 39 4.47 7.82 -10.52
N ALA A 40 5.51 8.07 -9.72
CA ALA A 40 6.88 7.82 -10.12
C ALA A 40 7.11 6.32 -10.39
N LEU A 41 6.65 5.43 -9.52
CA LEU A 41 6.76 3.99 -9.71
C LEU A 41 6.04 3.53 -10.97
N MET A 42 4.82 4.00 -11.20
CA MET A 42 4.07 3.68 -12.41
C MET A 42 4.77 4.17 -13.68
N ARG A 43 5.36 5.37 -13.65
CA ARG A 43 6.15 5.92 -14.77
C ARG A 43 7.41 5.11 -15.06
N MET A 44 7.95 4.44 -14.06
CA MET A 44 9.05 3.48 -14.20
C MET A 44 8.59 2.11 -14.69
N GLY A 45 7.32 1.95 -15.05
CA GLY A 45 6.74 0.68 -15.51
C GLY A 45 6.51 -0.34 -14.39
N ARG A 46 6.47 0.10 -13.10
CA ARG A 46 6.24 -0.80 -11.98
C ARG A 46 4.76 -0.96 -11.70
N ARG A 47 4.33 -2.21 -11.49
CA ARG A 47 2.96 -2.51 -11.04
C ARG A 47 2.85 -2.09 -9.58
N THR A 48 1.97 -1.13 -9.32
CA THR A 48 1.89 -0.46 -8.02
C THR A 48 0.55 -0.71 -7.37
N GLY A 49 0.57 -1.28 -6.18
CA GLY A 49 -0.56 -1.41 -5.28
C GLY A 49 -0.59 -0.25 -4.28
N VAL A 50 -1.77 0.08 -3.80
CA VAL A 50 -1.99 1.15 -2.84
C VAL A 50 -2.92 0.68 -1.74
N LEU A 51 -2.55 1.01 -0.51
CA LEU A 51 -3.37 0.78 0.67
C LEU A 51 -3.50 2.10 1.44
N ASP A 52 -4.70 2.69 1.42
CA ASP A 52 -5.02 3.89 2.19
C ASP A 52 -5.60 3.47 3.54
N LEU A 53 -4.85 3.69 4.61
CA LEU A 53 -5.24 3.36 5.98
C LEU A 53 -5.91 4.52 6.71
N ASP A 54 -5.90 5.73 6.14
CA ASP A 54 -6.62 6.88 6.69
C ASP A 54 -8.07 6.90 6.15
N VAL A 55 -8.84 5.95 6.63
CA VAL A 55 -10.23 5.70 6.18
C VAL A 55 -11.17 6.89 6.45
N ARG A 56 -10.84 7.78 7.38
CA ARG A 56 -11.64 8.97 7.69
C ARG A 56 -11.39 10.07 6.67
N GLN A 57 -10.14 10.36 6.39
CA GLN A 57 -9.74 11.43 5.47
C GLN A 57 -9.78 10.96 4.01
N ARG A 58 -9.40 9.73 3.72
CA ARG A 58 -9.35 9.14 2.38
C ARG A 58 -8.64 10.02 1.36
N SER A 59 -7.62 10.77 1.80
CA SER A 59 -6.97 11.77 0.95
C SER A 59 -6.28 11.16 -0.25
N LEU A 60 -5.56 10.06 -0.04
CA LEU A 60 -4.87 9.34 -1.13
C LEU A 60 -5.88 8.69 -2.09
N THR A 61 -6.91 8.06 -1.56
CA THR A 61 -8.00 7.48 -2.35
C THR A 61 -8.65 8.52 -3.25
N ARG A 62 -8.97 9.70 -2.71
CA ARG A 62 -9.54 10.81 -3.49
C ARG A 62 -8.62 11.30 -4.60
N TYR A 63 -7.32 11.38 -4.36
CA TYR A 63 -6.35 11.75 -5.41
C TYR A 63 -6.37 10.74 -6.56
N ILE A 64 -6.39 9.44 -6.24
CA ILE A 64 -6.41 8.37 -7.24
C ILE A 64 -7.73 8.39 -8.02
N GLU A 65 -8.86 8.55 -7.35
CA GLU A 65 -10.18 8.68 -7.98
C GLU A 65 -10.26 9.90 -8.91
N ASN A 66 -9.75 11.04 -8.48
CA ASN A 66 -9.71 12.26 -9.29
C ASN A 66 -8.84 12.07 -10.53
N ARG A 67 -7.68 11.44 -10.36
CA ARG A 67 -6.81 11.11 -11.48
C ARG A 67 -7.48 10.16 -12.46
N ALA A 68 -8.17 9.13 -12.00
CA ALA A 68 -8.89 8.19 -12.85
C ALA A 68 -10.00 8.89 -13.66
N ARG A 69 -10.76 9.78 -13.03
CA ARG A 69 -11.79 10.61 -13.71
C ARG A 69 -11.17 11.51 -14.78
N TRP A 70 -10.04 12.14 -14.48
CA TRP A 70 -9.33 12.99 -15.43
C TRP A 70 -8.84 12.19 -16.66
N ILE A 71 -8.28 11.00 -16.43
CA ILE A 71 -7.82 10.08 -17.48
C ILE A 71 -8.99 9.68 -18.38
N ALA A 72 -10.11 9.27 -17.80
CA ALA A 72 -11.30 8.85 -18.52
C ALA A 72 -11.89 10.01 -19.35
N ALA A 73 -11.99 11.21 -18.79
CA ALA A 73 -12.55 12.37 -19.47
C ALA A 73 -11.72 12.83 -20.68
N ARG A 74 -10.42 12.52 -20.70
CA ARG A 74 -9.51 12.92 -21.80
C ARG A 74 -9.14 11.80 -22.75
N GLY A 75 -9.65 10.58 -22.51
CA GLY A 75 -9.27 9.41 -23.30
C GLY A 75 -7.76 9.12 -23.24
N ALA A 76 -7.09 9.53 -22.15
CA ALA A 76 -5.66 9.33 -22.00
C ALA A 76 -5.36 7.87 -21.59
N HIS A 77 -4.24 7.34 -22.08
CA HIS A 77 -3.75 6.02 -21.72
C HIS A 77 -2.60 6.16 -20.72
N LEU A 78 -2.94 6.28 -19.44
CA LEU A 78 -1.98 6.36 -18.34
C LEU A 78 -2.17 5.19 -17.38
N PRO A 79 -1.08 4.66 -16.80
CA PRO A 79 -1.19 3.58 -15.84
C PRO A 79 -1.97 4.01 -14.60
N SER A 80 -2.70 3.07 -14.02
CA SER A 80 -3.44 3.27 -12.78
C SER A 80 -2.98 2.25 -11.73
N PRO A 81 -2.89 2.65 -10.45
CA PRO A 81 -2.55 1.73 -9.39
C PRO A 81 -3.74 0.84 -9.04
N GLN A 82 -3.45 -0.32 -8.48
CA GLN A 82 -4.45 -1.15 -7.82
C GLN A 82 -4.63 -0.65 -6.39
N ILE A 83 -5.83 -0.18 -6.04
CA ILE A 83 -6.12 0.33 -4.70
C ILE A 83 -7.02 -0.61 -3.92
N LEU A 84 -6.68 -0.84 -2.65
CA LEU A 84 -7.55 -1.47 -1.67
C LEU A 84 -7.74 -0.51 -0.49
N GLU A 85 -8.92 -0.53 0.08
CA GLU A 85 -9.27 0.21 1.29
C GLU A 85 -9.53 -0.78 2.42
N LEU A 86 -9.09 -0.43 3.64
CA LEU A 86 -9.51 -1.12 4.84
C LEU A 86 -10.68 -0.38 5.47
N GLN A 87 -11.62 -1.14 6.02
CA GLN A 87 -12.68 -0.60 6.84
C GLN A 87 -12.26 -0.65 8.31
N GLU A 88 -12.58 0.40 9.07
CA GLU A 88 -12.42 0.36 10.52
C GLU A 88 -13.31 -0.76 11.08
N SER A 89 -12.79 -1.48 12.08
CA SER A 89 -13.58 -2.48 12.78
C SER A 89 -14.75 -1.81 13.53
N ALA A 90 -15.92 -2.41 13.42
CA ALA A 90 -17.09 -2.01 14.18
C ALA A 90 -17.19 -2.70 15.55
N LEU A 91 -16.21 -3.54 15.90
CA LEU A 91 -16.19 -4.31 17.14
C LEU A 91 -15.94 -3.38 18.34
N ARG A 92 -16.57 -3.71 19.45
CA ARG A 92 -16.52 -2.89 20.69
C ARG A 92 -15.30 -3.20 21.56
N SER A 93 -14.78 -4.42 21.47
CA SER A 93 -13.57 -4.82 22.17
C SER A 93 -12.33 -4.37 21.40
N MET A 94 -11.37 -3.72 22.05
CA MET A 94 -10.12 -3.29 21.40
C MET A 94 -9.33 -4.49 20.87
N ASP A 95 -9.23 -5.56 21.64
CA ASP A 95 -8.47 -6.75 21.25
C ASP A 95 -9.08 -7.43 20.00
N GLU A 96 -10.41 -7.51 19.95
CA GLU A 96 -11.12 -8.06 18.79
C GLU A 96 -11.00 -7.15 17.56
N ALA A 97 -11.07 -5.83 17.75
CA ALA A 97 -10.90 -4.86 16.67
C ALA A 97 -9.48 -4.90 16.09
N GLU A 98 -8.46 -4.96 16.93
CA GLU A 98 -7.06 -5.08 16.50
C GLU A 98 -6.82 -6.40 15.76
N ALA A 99 -7.40 -7.50 16.21
CA ALA A 99 -7.28 -8.79 15.53
C ALA A 99 -7.96 -8.77 14.15
N GLU A 100 -9.13 -8.14 14.03
CA GLU A 100 -9.84 -7.98 12.75
C GLU A 100 -9.04 -7.07 11.79
N GLU A 101 -8.51 -5.95 12.28
CA GLU A 101 -7.69 -5.03 11.51
C GLU A 101 -6.38 -5.69 11.03
N ASP A 102 -5.71 -6.47 11.88
CA ASP A 102 -4.51 -7.24 11.50
C ASP A 102 -4.83 -8.24 10.38
N ALA A 103 -5.89 -9.01 10.53
CA ALA A 103 -6.29 -10.00 9.52
C ALA A 103 -6.64 -9.33 8.18
N ALA A 104 -7.40 -8.23 8.20
CA ALA A 104 -7.76 -7.47 7.01
C ALA A 104 -6.53 -6.84 6.33
N PHE A 105 -5.61 -6.30 7.12
CA PHE A 105 -4.36 -5.73 6.62
C PHE A 105 -3.49 -6.78 5.92
N ARG A 106 -3.26 -7.92 6.56
CA ARG A 106 -2.48 -9.02 5.98
C ARG A 106 -3.12 -9.57 4.70
N ALA A 107 -4.44 -9.72 4.67
CA ALA A 107 -5.16 -10.16 3.49
C ALA A 107 -5.03 -9.16 2.33
N ALA A 108 -5.12 -7.86 2.62
CA ALA A 108 -4.92 -6.81 1.62
C ALA A 108 -3.50 -6.81 1.05
N LEU A 109 -2.47 -6.91 1.91
CA LEU A 109 -1.08 -7.01 1.46
C LEU A 109 -0.85 -8.23 0.59
N LYS A 110 -1.35 -9.39 1.00
CA LYS A 110 -1.23 -10.63 0.23
C LYS A 110 -1.85 -10.48 -1.15
N ARG A 111 -3.07 -9.94 -1.22
CA ARG A 111 -3.79 -9.73 -2.48
C ARG A 111 -3.04 -8.78 -3.42
N LEU A 112 -2.50 -7.67 -2.90
CA LEU A 112 -1.71 -6.73 -3.69
C LEU A 112 -0.38 -7.34 -4.14
N ALA A 113 0.27 -8.11 -3.29
CA ALA A 113 1.56 -8.75 -3.60
C ALA A 113 1.47 -9.78 -4.75
N GLU A 114 0.29 -10.36 -5.00
CA GLU A 114 0.08 -11.28 -6.11
C GLU A 114 0.27 -10.64 -7.49
N THR A 115 -0.04 -9.34 -7.62
CA THR A 115 -0.06 -8.61 -8.89
C THR A 115 0.83 -7.39 -8.95
N CYS A 116 1.35 -6.91 -7.81
CA CYS A 116 2.12 -5.68 -7.72
C CYS A 116 3.59 -5.93 -7.38
N ASP A 117 4.46 -5.09 -7.92
CA ASP A 117 5.90 -5.09 -7.60
C ASP A 117 6.18 -4.24 -6.34
N PHE A 118 5.38 -3.18 -6.16
CA PHE A 118 5.45 -2.25 -5.03
C PHE A 118 4.06 -2.04 -4.43
N ILE A 119 4.02 -1.89 -3.11
CA ILE A 119 2.81 -1.51 -2.38
C ILE A 119 3.12 -0.23 -1.60
N VAL A 120 2.39 0.83 -1.86
CA VAL A 120 2.50 2.11 -1.14
C VAL A 120 1.36 2.21 -0.15
N ILE A 121 1.72 2.40 1.11
CA ILE A 121 0.77 2.51 2.22
C ILE A 121 0.79 3.93 2.76
N ASP A 122 -0.37 4.60 2.76
CA ASP A 122 -0.56 5.87 3.45
C ASP A 122 -1.08 5.58 4.87
N SER A 123 -0.22 5.73 5.85
CA SER A 123 -0.58 5.43 7.24
C SER A 123 -1.38 6.58 7.85
N PRO A 124 -2.31 6.30 8.79
CA PRO A 124 -3.02 7.36 9.48
C PRO A 124 -2.05 8.19 10.34
N GLY A 125 -2.39 9.45 10.56
CA GLY A 125 -1.68 10.29 11.52
C GLY A 125 -1.90 9.80 12.95
N GLY A 126 -0.87 9.94 13.80
CA GLY A 126 -0.94 9.54 15.21
C GLY A 126 -0.46 8.12 15.46
N ASP A 127 -0.65 7.69 16.70
CA ASP A 127 -0.23 6.37 17.19
C ASP A 127 -1.45 5.43 17.28
N SER A 128 -1.94 4.99 16.12
CA SER A 128 -2.98 3.97 16.04
C SER A 128 -2.37 2.57 15.86
N TYR A 129 -3.18 1.54 16.12
CA TYR A 129 -2.76 0.16 15.86
C TYR A 129 -2.37 -0.06 14.40
N LEU A 130 -3.19 0.42 13.46
CA LEU A 130 -2.90 0.31 12.02
C LEU A 130 -1.63 1.06 11.62
N ALA A 131 -1.33 2.21 12.24
CA ALA A 131 -0.09 2.92 11.97
C ALA A 131 1.13 2.11 12.41
N ARG A 132 1.12 1.56 13.62
CA ARG A 132 2.19 0.68 14.13
C ARG A 132 2.34 -0.57 13.28
N LEU A 133 1.22 -1.19 12.90
CA LEU A 133 1.22 -2.37 12.06
C LEU A 133 1.82 -2.08 10.68
N ALA A 134 1.42 -0.99 10.02
CA ALA A 134 1.99 -0.58 8.74
C ALA A 134 3.51 -0.36 8.84
N HIS A 135 3.97 0.33 9.88
CA HIS A 135 5.40 0.57 10.10
C HIS A 135 6.18 -0.74 10.29
N SER A 136 5.61 -1.74 10.96
CA SER A 136 6.26 -3.04 11.17
C SER A 136 6.43 -3.85 9.88
N TRP A 137 5.63 -3.57 8.85
CA TRP A 137 5.69 -4.22 7.55
C TRP A 137 6.48 -3.45 6.49
N ALA A 138 6.97 -2.25 6.83
CA ALA A 138 7.68 -1.40 5.89
C ALA A 138 9.05 -1.98 5.52
N ASP A 139 9.30 -2.16 4.23
CA ASP A 139 10.66 -2.33 3.69
C ASP A 139 11.34 -0.97 3.55
N THR A 140 10.55 0.07 3.26
CA THR A 140 10.98 1.47 3.25
C THR A 140 9.96 2.33 3.98
N LEU A 141 10.42 3.18 4.88
CA LEU A 141 9.61 4.16 5.58
C LEU A 141 9.98 5.57 5.12
N ILE A 142 8.98 6.33 4.66
CA ILE A 142 9.12 7.74 4.30
C ILE A 142 8.38 8.57 5.33
N THR A 143 9.10 9.45 6.00
CA THR A 143 8.54 10.36 7.00
C THR A 143 8.71 11.81 6.53
N PRO A 144 7.67 12.44 5.95
CA PRO A 144 7.72 13.86 5.61
C PRO A 144 7.85 14.70 6.88
N LEU A 145 8.72 15.68 6.86
CA LEU A 145 8.97 16.61 7.99
C LEU A 145 8.16 17.88 7.83
#